data_05455601a038551dd3eeb456d6600446
#
_entry.id   05455601a038551dd3eeb456d6600446
#
_cell.length_a   1.000
_cell.length_b   1.000
_cell.length_c   1.000
_cell.angle_alpha   90.00
_cell.angle_beta   90.00
_cell.angle_gamma   90.00
#
_symmetry.space_group_name_H-M   'P 1'
#
loop_
_entity.id
_entity.type
_entity.pdbx_description
1 polymer ?
#
loop_
_entity_poly.entity_id
_entity_poly.type
_entity_poly.pdbx_seq_one_letter_code
_entity_poly.pdbx_strand_id
1 'polypeptide(L)'
;MSSLAILGIYDRIKNEVCDDFDFIHRLVEATKQAFITRNLELGDPADMKVDPTDLISDSYLNSNATNISLSEAADWPEIAKKGDTIWMGAVDSEGTVVSFIQSIFWEFGSG
;
A
#
# COMPACT_ATOMS: atom_id res chain seq x y z
N MET A 1 -2.14 2.30 8.28
CA MET A 1 -0.69 2.47 8.09
C MET A 1 -0.31 2.57 6.61
N SER A 2 -0.46 1.52 5.82
CA SER A 2 0.02 1.51 4.41
C SER A 2 -0.46 2.70 3.58
N SER A 3 -1.74 3.08 3.67
CA SER A 3 -2.25 4.25 2.93
C SER A 3 -1.56 5.56 3.32
N LEU A 4 -1.25 5.76 4.61
CA LEU A 4 -0.52 6.93 5.08
C LEU A 4 0.94 6.92 4.59
N ALA A 5 1.57 5.74 4.57
CA ALA A 5 2.92 5.58 4.04
C ALA A 5 2.96 5.87 2.53
N ILE A 6 1.99 5.33 1.75
CA ILE A 6 1.86 5.62 0.31
C ILE A 6 1.76 7.12 0.06
N LEU A 7 0.83 7.79 0.74
CA LEU A 7 0.62 9.23 0.59
C LEU A 7 1.86 10.02 1.02
N GLY A 8 2.49 9.64 2.13
CA GLY A 8 3.69 10.30 2.62
C GLY A 8 4.89 10.14 1.70
N ILE A 9 5.11 8.96 1.13
CA ILE A 9 6.18 8.73 0.13
C ILE A 9 5.87 9.49 -1.15
N TYR A 10 4.62 9.39 -1.65
CA TYR A 10 4.19 10.09 -2.86
C TYR A 10 4.36 11.61 -2.75
N ASP A 11 4.00 12.21 -1.61
CA ASP A 11 4.14 13.65 -1.37
C ASP A 11 5.58 14.15 -1.52
N ARG A 12 6.56 13.28 -1.28
CA ARG A 12 8.00 13.59 -1.40
C ARG A 12 8.56 13.49 -2.82
N ILE A 13 7.88 12.72 -3.67
CA ILE A 13 8.30 12.50 -5.06
C ILE A 13 7.35 13.13 -6.09
N LYS A 14 6.21 13.68 -5.65
CA LYS A 14 5.24 14.33 -6.55
C LYS A 14 5.88 15.48 -7.31
N ASN A 15 5.38 15.73 -8.52
CA ASN A 15 5.69 16.90 -9.31
C ASN A 15 4.38 17.62 -9.64
N GLU A 16 4.33 18.93 -9.51
CA GLU A 16 3.13 19.73 -9.82
C GLU A 16 2.81 19.74 -11.33
N VAL A 17 3.83 19.55 -12.16
CA VAL A 17 3.70 19.47 -13.61
C VAL A 17 4.19 18.09 -14.04
N CYS A 18 3.28 17.12 -14.10
CA CYS A 18 3.57 15.78 -14.60
C CYS A 18 2.49 15.36 -15.60
N ASP A 19 2.86 14.51 -16.55
CA ASP A 19 1.88 13.83 -17.40
C ASP A 19 1.24 12.63 -16.66
N ASP A 20 0.24 12.03 -17.26
CA ASP A 20 -0.48 10.90 -16.66
C ASP A 20 0.43 9.71 -16.38
N PHE A 21 1.42 9.46 -17.25
CA PHE A 21 2.38 8.38 -17.05
C PHE A 21 3.26 8.63 -15.83
N ASP A 22 3.84 9.81 -15.70
CA ASP A 22 4.69 10.19 -14.58
C ASP A 22 3.91 10.14 -13.25
N PHE A 23 2.66 10.62 -13.25
CA PHE A 23 1.76 10.51 -12.09
C PHE A 23 1.54 9.06 -11.67
N ILE A 24 1.15 8.19 -12.59
CA ILE A 24 0.88 6.78 -12.31
C ILE A 24 2.15 6.05 -11.88
N HIS A 25 3.27 6.29 -12.56
CA HIS A 25 4.56 5.70 -12.20
C HIS A 25 4.93 5.99 -10.74
N ARG A 26 4.90 7.26 -10.34
CA ARG A 26 5.22 7.68 -8.97
C ARG A 26 4.28 7.05 -7.94
N LEU A 27 2.98 7.00 -8.24
CA LEU A 27 1.99 6.41 -7.35
C LEU A 27 2.21 4.89 -7.18
N VAL A 28 2.52 4.18 -8.27
CA VAL A 28 2.81 2.75 -8.24
C VAL A 28 4.10 2.48 -7.46
N GLU A 29 5.16 3.22 -7.71
CA GLU A 29 6.44 3.03 -7.01
C GLU A 29 6.32 3.36 -5.50
N ALA A 30 5.62 4.42 -5.13
CA ALA A 30 5.31 4.72 -3.73
C ALA A 30 4.50 3.58 -3.06
N THR A 31 3.55 3.00 -3.80
CA THR A 31 2.76 1.85 -3.33
C THR A 31 3.63 0.63 -3.11
N LYS A 32 4.56 0.33 -4.03
CA LYS A 32 5.51 -0.78 -3.88
C LYS A 32 6.35 -0.64 -2.61
N GLN A 33 6.95 0.53 -2.38
CA GLN A 33 7.76 0.76 -1.17
C GLN A 33 6.95 0.56 0.11
N ALA A 34 5.74 1.12 0.17
CA ALA A 34 4.88 0.96 1.34
C ALA A 34 4.44 -0.49 1.57
N PHE A 35 4.22 -1.26 0.51
CA PHE A 35 3.80 -2.67 0.62
C PHE A 35 4.95 -3.60 0.96
N ILE A 36 6.14 -3.36 0.44
CA ILE A 36 7.37 -4.08 0.85
C ILE A 36 7.56 -3.93 2.36
N THR A 37 7.51 -2.70 2.86
CA THR A 37 7.58 -2.43 4.30
C THR A 37 6.48 -3.13 5.08
N ARG A 38 5.23 -3.00 4.65
CA ARG A 38 4.10 -3.66 5.30
C ARG A 38 4.35 -5.16 5.45
N ASN A 39 4.80 -5.80 4.38
CA ASN A 39 4.97 -7.26 4.37
C ASN A 39 6.13 -7.74 5.24
N LEU A 40 7.14 -6.87 5.44
CA LEU A 40 8.31 -7.18 6.26
C LEU A 40 8.13 -6.85 7.75
N GLU A 41 7.42 -5.77 8.06
CA GLU A 41 7.45 -5.16 9.39
C GLU A 41 6.11 -5.20 10.12
N LEU A 42 4.98 -5.27 9.40
CA LEU A 42 3.67 -5.25 10.04
C LEU A 42 3.12 -6.65 10.28
N GLY A 43 2.73 -6.91 11.52
CA GLY A 43 2.18 -8.18 11.97
C GLY A 43 1.35 -7.99 13.24
N ASP A 44 1.28 -9.04 14.05
CA ASP A 44 0.70 -8.94 15.39
C ASP A 44 1.53 -7.95 16.23
N PRO A 45 0.90 -6.95 16.87
CA PRO A 45 1.62 -5.99 17.70
C PRO A 45 2.51 -6.61 18.78
N ALA A 46 2.17 -7.81 19.27
CA ALA A 46 2.98 -8.52 20.25
C ALA A 46 4.32 -9.03 19.67
N ASP A 47 4.39 -9.27 18.37
CA ASP A 47 5.55 -9.82 17.70
C ASP A 47 6.31 -8.77 16.86
N MET A 48 5.77 -7.57 16.71
CA MET A 48 6.42 -6.50 15.97
C MET A 48 7.70 -6.03 16.66
N LYS A 49 8.75 -5.82 15.84
CA LYS A 49 10.05 -5.32 16.30
C LYS A 49 10.18 -3.80 16.18
N VAL A 50 9.28 -3.19 15.43
CA VAL A 50 9.27 -1.75 15.15
C VAL A 50 7.97 -1.14 15.64
N ASP A 51 8.02 0.10 16.09
CA ASP A 51 6.79 0.85 16.36
C ASP A 51 6.14 1.23 15.02
N PRO A 52 4.85 0.90 14.81
CA PRO A 52 4.15 1.29 13.58
C PRO A 52 4.26 2.78 13.26
N THR A 53 4.37 3.65 14.25
CA THR A 53 4.52 5.10 14.05
C THR A 53 5.85 5.48 13.43
N ASP A 54 6.91 4.70 13.63
CA ASP A 54 8.21 4.91 13.01
C ASP A 54 8.14 4.74 11.48
N LEU A 55 7.25 3.85 11.01
CA LEU A 55 7.05 3.58 9.58
C LEU A 55 6.34 4.69 8.80
N ILE A 56 5.89 5.74 9.50
CA ILE A 56 5.36 6.97 8.92
C ILE A 56 6.12 8.21 9.39
N SER A 57 7.28 8.03 10.03
CA SER A 57 8.16 9.14 10.39
C SER A 57 8.77 9.80 9.15
N ASP A 58 9.13 11.07 9.27
CA ASP A 58 9.75 11.81 8.17
C ASP A 58 11.04 11.16 7.68
N SER A 59 11.88 10.65 8.58
CA SER A 59 13.13 9.97 8.23
C SER A 59 12.86 8.70 7.42
N TYR A 60 11.87 7.92 7.84
CA TYR A 60 11.52 6.69 7.15
C TYR A 60 10.91 6.95 5.77
N LEU A 61 9.96 7.89 5.68
CA LEU A 61 9.32 8.25 4.42
C LEU A 61 10.32 8.86 3.42
N ASN A 62 11.25 9.70 3.88
CA ASN A 62 12.34 10.23 3.05
C ASN A 62 13.26 9.14 2.52
N SER A 63 13.65 8.17 3.36
CA SER A 63 14.47 7.04 2.94
C SER A 63 13.80 6.22 1.84
N ASN A 64 12.50 5.91 2.00
CA ASN A 64 11.76 5.17 0.98
C ASN A 64 11.60 5.98 -0.32
N ALA A 65 11.36 7.28 -0.23
CA ALA A 65 11.26 8.15 -1.40
C ALA A 65 12.57 8.20 -2.21
N THR A 66 13.72 8.20 -1.54
CA THR A 66 15.04 8.19 -2.23
C THR A 66 15.36 6.87 -2.93
N ASN A 67 14.70 5.78 -2.58
CA ASN A 67 14.87 4.48 -3.25
C ASN A 67 14.08 4.38 -4.57
N ILE A 68 13.22 5.35 -4.88
CA ILE A 68 12.38 5.33 -6.06
C ILE A 68 13.13 5.95 -7.24
N SER A 69 13.30 5.17 -8.31
CA SER A 69 13.68 5.72 -9.62
C SER A 69 12.48 6.39 -10.28
N LEU A 70 12.67 7.59 -10.80
CA LEU A 70 11.61 8.32 -11.53
C LEU A 70 11.53 7.94 -13.02
N SER A 71 12.45 7.10 -13.50
CA SER A 71 12.55 6.70 -14.91
C SER A 71 12.44 5.20 -15.13
N GLU A 72 12.58 4.40 -14.09
CA GLU A 72 12.59 2.94 -14.18
C GLU A 72 11.70 2.34 -13.10
N ALA A 73 10.88 1.37 -13.48
CA ALA A 73 10.05 0.64 -12.53
C ALA A 73 10.91 -0.37 -11.74
N ALA A 74 10.79 -0.36 -10.43
CA ALA A 74 11.39 -1.38 -9.59
C ALA A 74 10.69 -2.73 -9.78
N ASP A 75 11.45 -3.82 -9.66
CA ASP A 75 10.87 -5.16 -9.64
C ASP A 75 9.97 -5.34 -8.41
N TRP A 76 8.88 -6.06 -8.59
CA TRP A 76 8.05 -6.48 -7.46
C TRP A 76 8.69 -7.74 -6.83
N PRO A 77 9.10 -7.68 -5.56
CA PRO A 77 9.89 -8.76 -4.97
C PRO A 77 9.10 -10.03 -4.66
N GLU A 78 7.77 -9.96 -4.75
CA GLU A 78 6.90 -11.07 -4.38
C GLU A 78 6.27 -11.74 -5.59
N ILE A 79 6.21 -13.07 -5.56
CA ILE A 79 5.39 -13.82 -6.50
C ILE A 79 3.93 -13.59 -6.12
N ALA A 80 3.11 -13.13 -7.07
CA ALA A 80 1.69 -12.96 -6.86
C ALA A 80 1.07 -14.30 -6.45
N LYS A 81 0.62 -14.37 -5.21
CA LYS A 81 -0.09 -15.54 -4.69
C LYS A 81 -1.58 -15.30 -4.89
N LYS A 82 -2.33 -16.35 -5.25
CA LYS A 82 -3.78 -16.25 -5.38
C LYS A 82 -4.39 -16.13 -3.99
N GLY A 83 -4.97 -14.96 -3.70
CA GLY A 83 -5.78 -14.74 -2.50
C GLY A 83 -7.25 -14.90 -2.82
N ASP A 84 -8.04 -15.19 -1.80
CA ASP A 84 -9.49 -15.39 -1.90
C ASP A 84 -10.19 -14.26 -1.13
N THR A 85 -10.60 -13.23 -1.87
CA THR A 85 -11.31 -12.08 -1.32
C THR A 85 -12.55 -11.81 -2.16
N ILE A 86 -13.69 -11.70 -1.53
CA ILE A 86 -14.94 -11.32 -2.19
C ILE A 86 -15.34 -9.90 -1.78
N TRP A 87 -15.77 -9.12 -2.76
CA TRP A 87 -16.47 -7.87 -2.55
C TRP A 87 -17.93 -8.00 -2.99
N MET A 88 -18.84 -7.45 -2.20
CA MET A 88 -20.27 -7.41 -2.48
C MET A 88 -20.79 -6.00 -2.31
N GLY A 89 -21.72 -5.59 -3.20
CA GLY A 89 -22.46 -4.35 -3.09
C GLY A 89 -23.96 -4.60 -3.15
N ALA A 90 -24.72 -3.86 -2.37
CA ALA A 90 -26.18 -3.86 -2.40
C ALA A 90 -26.73 -2.44 -2.29
N VAL A 91 -27.82 -2.18 -2.97
CA VAL A 91 -28.56 -0.90 -2.90
C VAL A 91 -30.03 -1.23 -2.74
N ASP A 92 -30.69 -0.61 -1.76
CA ASP A 92 -32.11 -0.75 -1.56
C ASP A 92 -32.91 0.30 -2.37
N SER A 93 -34.23 0.22 -2.31
CA SER A 93 -35.15 1.15 -3.03
C SER A 93 -35.14 2.57 -2.46
N GLU A 94 -34.58 2.79 -1.26
CA GLU A 94 -34.43 4.08 -0.60
C GLU A 94 -33.09 4.75 -0.86
N GLY A 95 -32.18 4.06 -1.58
CA GLY A 95 -30.86 4.55 -1.93
C GLY A 95 -29.79 4.27 -0.87
N THR A 96 -30.07 3.43 0.14
CA THR A 96 -29.06 2.97 1.07
C THR A 96 -28.11 2.04 0.35
N VAL A 97 -26.79 2.32 0.47
CA VAL A 97 -25.73 1.55 -0.17
C VAL A 97 -24.94 0.79 0.87
N VAL A 98 -24.78 -0.51 0.67
CA VAL A 98 -23.87 -1.34 1.45
C VAL A 98 -22.71 -1.78 0.56
N SER A 99 -21.49 -1.54 1.00
CA SER A 99 -20.27 -2.09 0.43
C SER A 99 -19.62 -3.00 1.46
N PHE A 100 -19.47 -4.26 1.11
CA PHE A 100 -18.98 -5.28 2.02
C PHE A 100 -17.83 -6.08 1.40
N ILE A 101 -16.76 -6.23 2.15
CA ILE A 101 -15.60 -7.05 1.76
C ILE A 101 -15.41 -8.12 2.81
N GLN A 102 -15.27 -9.35 2.36
CA GLN A 102 -14.94 -10.49 3.21
C GLN A 102 -13.70 -11.19 2.67
N SER A 103 -12.72 -11.38 3.54
CA SER A 103 -11.46 -12.04 3.21
C SER A 103 -10.88 -12.71 4.43
N ILE A 104 -10.26 -13.85 4.22
CA ILE A 104 -9.35 -14.47 5.19
C ILE A 104 -7.89 -14.35 4.74
N PHE A 105 -7.64 -13.54 3.71
CA PHE A 105 -6.37 -13.23 3.06
C PHE A 105 -5.80 -14.39 2.23
N TRP A 106 -5.61 -15.56 2.83
CA TRP A 106 -5.18 -16.81 2.21
C TRP A 106 -6.20 -17.91 2.41
N GLU A 107 -6.10 -18.96 1.60
CA GLU A 107 -6.71 -20.23 1.95
C GLU A 107 -6.26 -20.60 3.38
N PHE A 108 -7.21 -20.89 4.25
CA PHE A 108 -7.02 -21.16 5.68
C PHE A 108 -6.56 -19.99 6.57
N GLY A 109 -6.66 -18.74 6.14
CA GLY A 109 -6.41 -17.54 6.94
C GLY A 109 -4.97 -17.06 6.87
N SER A 110 -4.29 -16.97 8.01
CA SER A 110 -2.94 -16.39 8.10
C SER A 110 -1.83 -17.20 7.41
N GLY A 111 -2.11 -18.35 6.92
CA GLY A 111 -1.16 -19.21 6.18
C GLY A 111 -0.37 -20.14 7.06
#